data_b515e1681ac663185d220146b548cd80
#
_entry.id   b515e1681ac663185d220146b548cd80
#
_cell.length_a   1.000
_cell.length_b   1.000
_cell.length_c   1.000
_cell.angle_alpha   90.00
_cell.angle_beta   90.00
_cell.angle_gamma   90.00
#
_symmetry.space_group_name_H-M   'P 1'
#
loop_
_entity.id
_entity.type
_entity.pdbx_description
1 polymer ?
#
loop_
_entity_poly.entity_id
_entity_poly.type
_entity_poly.pdbx_seq_one_letter_code
_entity_poly.pdbx_strand_id
1 'polypeptide(L)'
;MASNDAARALKGKVALVTGAGRGLGRAFAERLASLGADIAIHGMREHGPAEYGEGSTLTAVAADVATAHGVRTIRVLGDLTQGTDIARVVETTTKELGPIDILVHNAGGDIAAKGGKPDPNDAVGIREEDVRAVLDRNLLSTILTCQAVAKEMMARRQGRIVTIGSVAAFKGRTNGSIYAVAKAGMTHYTRCLADQLRSYDITVNCIAPGDTRTGRFMGTRAVDQERMVETGTLDRIATVDEVARVVEVFAGPLGAFVSGQVLRVDGGGQCWAG
;
A
#
# COMPACT_ATOMS: atom_id res chain seq x y z
N MET A 1 -0.37 -15.79 -30.76
CA MET A 1 0.82 -15.52 -29.95
C MET A 1 0.69 -14.31 -28.98
N ALA A 2 -0.43 -13.57 -28.98
CA ALA A 2 -0.63 -12.41 -28.08
C ALA A 2 -1.10 -12.77 -26.64
N SER A 3 -1.44 -14.01 -26.32
CA SER A 3 -2.08 -14.36 -25.05
C SER A 3 -1.10 -14.68 -23.89
N ASN A 4 0.19 -14.84 -24.15
CA ASN A 4 1.16 -15.19 -23.09
C ASN A 4 1.95 -13.98 -22.57
N ASP A 5 2.06 -12.89 -23.34
CA ASP A 5 2.77 -11.68 -22.94
C ASP A 5 1.96 -10.81 -21.96
N ALA A 6 0.63 -10.79 -22.08
CA ALA A 6 -0.23 -10.09 -21.12
C ALA A 6 -0.21 -10.74 -19.72
N ALA A 7 -0.02 -12.04 -19.65
CA ALA A 7 0.02 -12.79 -18.40
C ALA A 7 1.27 -12.51 -17.56
N ARG A 8 2.34 -11.93 -18.12
CA ARG A 8 3.58 -11.56 -17.42
C ARG A 8 4.05 -10.14 -17.75
N ALA A 9 3.13 -9.20 -17.75
CA ALA A 9 3.37 -7.80 -18.11
C ALA A 9 4.46 -7.09 -17.27
N LEU A 10 4.80 -7.64 -16.11
CA LEU A 10 5.81 -7.09 -15.20
C LEU A 10 7.07 -7.97 -15.10
N LYS A 11 7.29 -8.89 -16.04
CA LYS A 11 8.49 -9.74 -16.04
C LYS A 11 9.77 -8.89 -16.10
N GLY A 12 10.71 -9.17 -15.20
CA GLY A 12 11.97 -8.45 -15.07
C GLY A 12 11.86 -7.10 -14.36
N LYS A 13 10.69 -6.75 -13.81
CA LYS A 13 10.49 -5.59 -12.95
C LYS A 13 10.68 -5.95 -11.48
N VAL A 14 11.19 -5.01 -10.69
CA VAL A 14 11.33 -5.15 -9.24
C VAL A 14 10.29 -4.27 -8.55
N ALA A 15 9.50 -4.86 -7.68
CA ALA A 15 8.51 -4.15 -6.88
C ALA A 15 8.85 -4.20 -5.38
N LEU A 16 8.91 -3.03 -4.74
CA LEU A 16 8.93 -2.90 -3.29
C LEU A 16 7.49 -2.67 -2.81
N VAL A 17 6.95 -3.61 -2.02
CA VAL A 17 5.62 -3.48 -1.42
C VAL A 17 5.75 -3.33 0.09
N THR A 18 5.38 -2.16 0.62
CA THR A 18 5.50 -1.91 2.06
C THR A 18 4.28 -2.41 2.83
N GLY A 19 4.50 -2.94 4.04
CA GLY A 19 3.45 -3.57 4.82
C GLY A 19 2.86 -4.82 4.14
N ALA A 20 3.71 -5.59 3.43
CA ALA A 20 3.30 -6.68 2.55
C ALA A 20 3.14 -8.04 3.26
N GLY A 21 3.31 -8.11 4.57
CA GLY A 21 3.21 -9.38 5.31
C GLY A 21 1.78 -9.90 5.45
N ARG A 22 0.76 -9.08 5.23
CA ARG A 22 -0.66 -9.43 5.42
C ARG A 22 -1.61 -8.48 4.71
N GLY A 23 -2.90 -8.83 4.70
CA GLY A 23 -4.00 -7.99 4.23
C GLY A 23 -3.79 -7.47 2.81
N LEU A 24 -4.12 -6.20 2.59
CA LEU A 24 -3.96 -5.57 1.27
C LEU A 24 -2.53 -5.59 0.76
N GLY A 25 -1.54 -5.35 1.63
CA GLY A 25 -0.14 -5.35 1.21
C GLY A 25 0.31 -6.72 0.66
N ARG A 26 -0.11 -7.82 1.31
CA ARG A 26 0.14 -9.17 0.81
C ARG A 26 -0.56 -9.40 -0.54
N ALA A 27 -1.82 -9.02 -0.65
CA ALA A 27 -2.58 -9.17 -1.88
C ALA A 27 -1.98 -8.35 -3.05
N PHE A 28 -1.46 -7.14 -2.79
CA PHE A 28 -0.71 -6.37 -3.79
C PHE A 28 0.57 -7.09 -4.23
N ALA A 29 1.33 -7.63 -3.29
CA ALA A 29 2.54 -8.37 -3.58
C ALA A 29 2.25 -9.62 -4.43
N GLU A 30 1.25 -10.41 -4.06
CA GLU A 30 0.79 -11.59 -4.81
C GLU A 30 0.31 -11.21 -6.22
N ARG A 31 -0.46 -10.09 -6.34
CA ARG A 31 -0.91 -9.63 -7.67
C ARG A 31 0.25 -9.23 -8.57
N LEU A 32 1.21 -8.44 -8.09
CA LEU A 32 2.38 -8.05 -8.89
C LEU A 32 3.26 -9.24 -9.22
N ALA A 33 3.44 -10.19 -8.29
CA ALA A 33 4.16 -11.45 -8.52
C ALA A 33 3.49 -12.30 -9.60
N SER A 34 2.15 -12.39 -9.61
CA SER A 34 1.40 -13.12 -10.64
C SER A 34 1.59 -12.54 -12.05
N LEU A 35 1.93 -11.26 -12.14
CA LEU A 35 2.28 -10.56 -13.38
C LEU A 35 3.78 -10.68 -13.73
N GLY A 36 4.56 -11.38 -12.90
CA GLY A 36 5.96 -11.70 -13.17
C GLY A 36 6.99 -10.76 -12.53
N ALA A 37 6.59 -9.82 -11.68
CA ALA A 37 7.52 -8.96 -10.96
C ALA A 37 8.25 -9.73 -9.84
N ASP A 38 9.53 -9.41 -9.63
CA ASP A 38 10.28 -9.79 -8.44
C ASP A 38 9.88 -8.88 -7.27
N ILE A 39 9.68 -9.43 -6.07
CA ILE A 39 9.03 -8.70 -4.98
C ILE A 39 9.92 -8.58 -3.73
N ALA A 40 10.16 -7.36 -3.28
CA ALA A 40 10.61 -7.10 -1.92
C ALA A 40 9.38 -6.98 -0.99
N ILE A 41 9.22 -7.98 -0.13
CA ILE A 41 8.15 -8.09 0.87
C ILE A 41 8.60 -7.34 2.13
N HIS A 42 8.10 -6.12 2.33
CA HIS A 42 8.48 -5.33 3.51
C HIS A 42 7.50 -5.49 4.66
N GLY A 43 8.04 -5.56 5.88
CA GLY A 43 7.31 -5.49 7.15
C GLY A 43 8.13 -4.86 8.26
N MET A 44 7.48 -4.35 9.30
CA MET A 44 8.19 -3.77 10.44
C MET A 44 8.78 -4.86 11.36
N ARG A 45 8.14 -6.03 11.43
CA ARG A 45 8.53 -7.16 12.31
C ARG A 45 8.37 -8.47 11.58
N GLU A 46 9.24 -9.43 11.92
CA GLU A 46 9.22 -10.79 11.32
C GLU A 46 7.88 -11.51 11.55
N HIS A 47 7.33 -11.45 12.75
CA HIS A 47 6.08 -12.11 13.13
C HIS A 47 4.83 -11.22 12.92
N GLY A 48 4.94 -10.11 12.18
CA GLY A 48 3.81 -9.25 11.84
C GLY A 48 2.63 -9.97 11.18
N PRO A 49 2.84 -10.94 10.28
CA PRO A 49 1.76 -11.72 9.67
C PRO A 49 0.89 -12.48 10.67
N ALA A 50 1.48 -12.99 11.75
CA ALA A 50 0.78 -13.78 12.78
C ALA A 50 -0.21 -12.96 13.62
N GLU A 51 -0.08 -11.63 13.67
CA GLU A 51 -0.88 -10.76 14.54
C GLU A 51 -2.41 -10.89 14.32
N TYR A 52 -2.82 -11.22 13.08
CA TYR A 52 -4.23 -11.44 12.74
C TYR A 52 -4.45 -12.81 12.06
N GLY A 53 -3.55 -13.78 12.26
CA GLY A 53 -3.68 -15.14 11.73
C GLY A 53 -3.52 -15.26 10.20
N GLU A 54 -2.91 -14.27 9.55
CA GLU A 54 -2.74 -14.25 8.08
C GLU A 54 -1.40 -14.85 7.61
N GLY A 55 -0.66 -15.51 8.49
CA GLY A 55 0.62 -16.16 8.24
C GLY A 55 1.43 -16.30 9.51
N SER A 56 2.62 -16.89 9.42
CA SER A 56 3.52 -17.07 10.57
C SER A 56 4.60 -15.98 10.66
N THR A 57 5.38 -15.84 9.59
CA THR A 57 6.51 -14.92 9.51
C THR A 57 6.54 -14.20 8.16
N LEU A 58 7.26 -13.09 8.10
CA LEU A 58 7.47 -12.37 6.85
C LEU A 58 8.32 -13.21 5.87
N THR A 59 9.26 -13.99 6.39
CA THR A 59 10.07 -14.95 5.62
C THR A 59 9.17 -16.01 4.97
N ALA A 60 8.21 -16.58 5.70
CA ALA A 60 7.27 -17.54 5.16
C ALA A 60 6.40 -16.93 4.04
N VAL A 61 5.88 -15.71 4.26
CA VAL A 61 5.10 -15.00 3.23
C VAL A 61 5.93 -14.79 1.96
N ALA A 62 7.20 -14.39 2.08
CA ALA A 62 8.07 -14.23 0.92
C ALA A 62 8.28 -15.56 0.17
N ALA A 63 8.50 -16.66 0.89
CA ALA A 63 8.65 -17.99 0.29
C ALA A 63 7.36 -18.47 -0.40
N ASP A 64 6.20 -18.25 0.21
CA ASP A 64 4.89 -18.58 -0.36
C ASP A 64 4.69 -17.86 -1.71
N VAL A 65 4.93 -16.53 -1.75
CA VAL A 65 4.80 -15.73 -2.97
C VAL A 65 5.77 -16.21 -4.05
N ALA A 66 7.03 -16.49 -3.70
CA ALA A 66 8.02 -17.01 -4.65
C ALA A 66 7.57 -18.33 -5.27
N THR A 67 7.12 -19.25 -4.43
CA THR A 67 6.69 -20.59 -4.85
C THR A 67 5.43 -20.54 -5.72
N ALA A 68 4.44 -19.73 -5.30
CA ALA A 68 3.17 -19.65 -6.01
C ALA A 68 3.29 -19.04 -7.41
N HIS A 69 4.23 -18.09 -7.60
CA HIS A 69 4.31 -17.31 -8.85
C HIS A 69 5.58 -17.50 -9.66
N GLY A 70 6.56 -18.25 -9.14
CA GLY A 70 7.83 -18.51 -9.83
C GLY A 70 8.65 -17.24 -10.09
N VAL A 71 8.72 -16.35 -9.10
CA VAL A 71 9.47 -15.10 -9.12
C VAL A 71 10.48 -15.05 -7.98
N ARG A 72 11.46 -14.16 -8.04
CA ARG A 72 12.34 -13.91 -6.90
C ARG A 72 11.63 -13.06 -5.86
N THR A 73 11.80 -13.41 -4.60
CA THR A 73 11.31 -12.60 -3.49
C THR A 73 12.37 -12.45 -2.42
N ILE A 74 12.36 -11.33 -1.75
CA ILE A 74 13.12 -11.12 -0.52
C ILE A 74 12.21 -10.56 0.56
N ARG A 75 12.51 -10.85 1.82
CA ARG A 75 11.95 -10.13 2.93
C ARG A 75 12.85 -8.95 3.30
N VAL A 76 12.28 -7.81 3.62
CA VAL A 76 12.99 -6.66 4.16
C VAL A 76 12.28 -6.11 5.39
N LEU A 77 13.04 -5.88 6.47
CA LEU A 77 12.50 -5.39 7.74
C LEU A 77 12.92 -3.93 7.95
N GLY A 78 12.01 -3.11 8.48
CA GLY A 78 12.34 -1.73 8.85
C GLY A 78 11.12 -0.98 9.38
N ASP A 79 11.37 0.03 10.23
CA ASP A 79 10.38 1.01 10.63
C ASP A 79 10.45 2.21 9.68
N LEU A 80 9.46 2.35 8.81
CA LEU A 80 9.43 3.42 7.81
C LEU A 80 9.16 4.83 8.39
N THR A 81 9.03 4.97 9.69
CA THR A 81 9.10 6.27 10.36
C THR A 81 10.55 6.73 10.60
N GLN A 82 11.52 5.83 10.37
CA GLN A 82 12.96 6.06 10.57
C GLN A 82 13.70 6.12 9.23
N GLY A 83 14.34 7.25 8.93
CA GLY A 83 15.07 7.45 7.67
C GLY A 83 16.19 6.44 7.43
N THR A 84 16.88 5.99 8.49
CA THR A 84 17.94 4.97 8.43
C THR A 84 17.39 3.61 7.99
N ASP A 85 16.20 3.23 8.48
CA ASP A 85 15.54 1.99 8.11
C ASP A 85 15.04 2.05 6.66
N ILE A 86 14.48 3.19 6.23
CA ILE A 86 14.08 3.40 4.83
C ILE A 86 15.28 3.23 3.90
N ALA A 87 16.41 3.86 4.21
CA ALA A 87 17.61 3.73 3.40
C ALA A 87 18.07 2.27 3.28
N ARG A 88 18.09 1.54 4.40
CA ARG A 88 18.45 0.11 4.44
C ARG A 88 17.47 -0.76 3.65
N VAL A 89 16.16 -0.49 3.72
CA VAL A 89 15.13 -1.22 2.96
C VAL A 89 15.34 -1.03 1.46
N VAL A 90 15.57 0.21 1.01
CA VAL A 90 15.82 0.53 -0.41
C VAL A 90 17.15 -0.10 -0.88
N GLU A 91 18.23 0.08 -0.13
CA GLU A 91 19.54 -0.47 -0.47
C GLU A 91 19.52 -2.00 -0.55
N THR A 92 18.93 -2.67 0.45
CA THR A 92 18.81 -4.14 0.45
C THR A 92 18.00 -4.61 -0.75
N THR A 93 16.89 -3.94 -1.07
CA THR A 93 16.06 -4.30 -2.23
C THR A 93 16.85 -4.16 -3.53
N THR A 94 17.52 -3.04 -3.72
CA THR A 94 18.31 -2.77 -4.92
C THR A 94 19.46 -3.74 -5.07
N LYS A 95 20.14 -4.08 -3.98
CA LYS A 95 21.27 -5.03 -3.98
C LYS A 95 20.84 -6.46 -4.34
N GLU A 96 19.74 -6.93 -3.77
CA GLU A 96 19.33 -8.35 -3.87
C GLU A 96 18.47 -8.64 -5.12
N LEU A 97 17.61 -7.70 -5.53
CA LEU A 97 16.69 -7.91 -6.66
C LEU A 97 17.03 -7.05 -7.87
N GLY A 98 17.64 -5.92 -7.68
CA GLY A 98 17.90 -4.91 -8.70
C GLY A 98 17.15 -3.60 -8.40
N PRO A 99 17.32 -2.59 -9.28
CA PRO A 99 16.71 -1.28 -9.10
C PRO A 99 15.18 -1.36 -9.01
N ILE A 100 14.60 -0.61 -8.07
CA ILE A 100 13.16 -0.61 -7.82
C ILE A 100 12.43 0.07 -8.98
N ASP A 101 11.64 -0.67 -9.74
CA ASP A 101 10.80 -0.16 -10.82
C ASP A 101 9.42 0.27 -10.32
N ILE A 102 8.92 -0.40 -9.28
CA ILE A 102 7.58 -0.20 -8.75
C ILE A 102 7.65 -0.06 -7.23
N LEU A 103 7.11 1.03 -6.69
CA LEU A 103 6.85 1.19 -5.26
C LEU A 103 5.34 1.10 -5.03
N VAL A 104 4.89 0.16 -4.19
CA VAL A 104 3.55 0.18 -3.60
C VAL A 104 3.69 0.52 -2.12
N HIS A 105 3.42 1.78 -1.76
CA HIS A 105 3.48 2.23 -0.37
C HIS A 105 2.14 2.00 0.33
N ASN A 106 2.05 0.83 0.98
CA ASN A 106 0.84 0.39 1.69
C ASN A 106 0.99 0.46 3.23
N ALA A 107 2.20 0.46 3.76
CA ALA A 107 2.43 0.53 5.20
C ALA A 107 1.69 1.72 5.83
N GLY A 108 1.04 1.47 6.98
CA GLY A 108 0.27 2.49 7.66
C GLY A 108 -0.86 1.91 8.51
N GLY A 109 -1.75 2.80 8.94
CA GLY A 109 -2.94 2.43 9.69
C GLY A 109 -3.25 3.37 10.84
N ASP A 110 -4.50 3.30 11.30
CA ASP A 110 -4.98 4.01 12.49
C ASP A 110 -4.49 3.25 13.75
N ILE A 111 -3.25 3.54 14.17
CA ILE A 111 -2.55 2.83 15.25
C ILE A 111 -1.95 3.86 16.20
N ALA A 112 -2.32 3.76 17.48
CA ALA A 112 -1.80 4.57 18.58
C ALA A 112 -0.27 4.38 18.79
N ALA A 113 0.34 5.29 19.52
CA ALA A 113 1.76 5.23 19.87
C ALA A 113 2.14 3.92 20.58
N LYS A 114 1.27 3.41 21.46
CA LYS A 114 1.47 2.16 22.22
C LYS A 114 0.84 0.92 21.55
N GLY A 115 0.40 1.04 20.29
CA GLY A 115 -0.34 -0.02 19.59
C GLY A 115 -1.85 0.09 19.77
N GLY A 116 -2.60 -0.79 19.09
CA GLY A 116 -4.06 -0.68 19.06
C GLY A 116 -4.56 0.55 18.30
N LYS A 117 -5.84 0.90 18.47
CA LYS A 117 -6.38 2.18 17.99
C LYS A 117 -6.17 3.27 19.04
N PRO A 118 -6.03 4.55 18.63
CA PRO A 118 -6.12 5.66 19.56
C PRO A 118 -7.44 5.61 20.36
N ASP A 119 -7.37 5.96 21.64
CA ASP A 119 -8.53 6.10 22.51
C ASP A 119 -8.29 7.24 23.50
N PRO A 120 -9.04 8.36 23.42
CA PRO A 120 -10.04 8.69 22.39
C PRO A 120 -9.44 8.83 20.99
N ASN A 121 -10.24 8.66 19.93
CA ASN A 121 -9.83 8.74 18.54
C ASN A 121 -10.63 9.79 17.73
N ASP A 122 -11.10 10.82 18.43
CA ASP A 122 -11.82 11.96 17.85
C ASP A 122 -10.87 13.16 17.62
N ALA A 123 -11.40 14.23 17.03
CA ALA A 123 -10.60 15.37 16.65
C ALA A 123 -10.18 16.29 17.82
N VAL A 124 -10.83 16.15 18.99
CA VAL A 124 -10.62 17.05 20.14
C VAL A 124 -9.88 16.35 21.27
N GLY A 125 -10.24 15.10 21.56
CA GLY A 125 -9.76 14.37 22.72
C GLY A 125 -8.53 13.50 22.45
N ILE A 126 -8.15 13.25 21.19
CA ILE A 126 -6.98 12.40 20.86
C ILE A 126 -5.70 12.96 21.48
N ARG A 127 -4.89 12.08 22.08
CA ARG A 127 -3.64 12.48 22.73
C ARG A 127 -2.57 12.88 21.71
N GLU A 128 -1.74 13.86 22.06
CA GLU A 128 -0.67 14.34 21.17
C GLU A 128 0.27 13.22 20.72
N GLU A 129 0.63 12.28 21.60
CA GLU A 129 1.49 11.13 21.25
C GLU A 129 0.86 10.26 20.15
N ASP A 130 -0.45 10.09 20.18
CA ASP A 130 -1.20 9.32 19.18
C ASP A 130 -1.36 10.10 17.87
N VAL A 131 -1.56 11.42 17.94
CA VAL A 131 -1.55 12.30 16.76
C VAL A 131 -0.24 12.14 15.99
N ARG A 132 0.90 12.29 16.69
CA ARG A 132 2.23 12.13 16.08
C ARG A 132 2.41 10.73 15.49
N ALA A 133 2.11 9.69 16.25
CA ALA A 133 2.26 8.29 15.79
C ALA A 133 1.43 7.98 14.54
N VAL A 134 0.19 8.48 14.45
CA VAL A 134 -0.67 8.27 13.28
C VAL A 134 -0.16 9.06 12.07
N LEU A 135 0.28 10.33 12.25
CA LEU A 135 0.85 11.13 11.16
C LEU A 135 2.17 10.54 10.67
N ASP A 136 3.07 10.16 11.55
CA ASP A 136 4.37 9.59 11.20
C ASP A 136 4.22 8.28 10.42
N ARG A 137 3.36 7.40 10.91
CA ARG A 137 3.15 6.07 10.31
C ARG A 137 2.45 6.12 8.96
N ASN A 138 1.62 7.11 8.69
CA ASN A 138 0.84 7.19 7.44
C ASN A 138 1.38 8.24 6.47
N LEU A 139 1.62 9.47 6.91
CA LEU A 139 1.99 10.58 6.03
C LEU A 139 3.51 10.72 5.91
N LEU A 140 4.21 10.85 7.03
CA LEU A 140 5.66 11.06 7.01
C LEU A 140 6.38 9.86 6.39
N SER A 141 6.03 8.63 6.79
CA SER A 141 6.59 7.41 6.20
C SER A 141 6.39 7.33 4.68
N THR A 142 5.20 7.75 4.19
CA THR A 142 4.93 7.81 2.75
C THR A 142 5.86 8.80 2.06
N ILE A 143 5.96 10.01 2.59
CA ILE A 143 6.82 11.07 2.03
C ILE A 143 8.27 10.59 1.95
N LEU A 144 8.82 10.12 3.07
CA LEU A 144 10.23 9.73 3.16
C LEU A 144 10.56 8.50 2.28
N THR A 145 9.67 7.50 2.25
CA THR A 145 9.89 6.32 1.40
C THR A 145 9.81 6.67 -0.08
N CYS A 146 8.81 7.47 -0.50
CA CYS A 146 8.73 7.94 -1.87
C CYS A 146 9.96 8.76 -2.28
N GLN A 147 10.45 9.65 -1.40
CA GLN A 147 11.67 10.43 -1.67
C GLN A 147 12.91 9.54 -1.86
N ALA A 148 13.07 8.51 -1.03
CA ALA A 148 14.19 7.59 -1.12
C ALA A 148 14.21 6.83 -2.45
N VAL A 149 13.05 6.27 -2.85
CA VAL A 149 12.91 5.49 -4.09
C VAL A 149 12.95 6.39 -5.34
N ALA A 150 12.31 7.56 -5.28
CA ALA A 150 12.21 8.46 -6.42
C ALA A 150 13.57 8.95 -6.94
N LYS A 151 14.57 9.12 -6.07
CA LYS A 151 15.93 9.56 -6.48
C LYS A 151 16.55 8.64 -7.52
N GLU A 152 16.47 7.33 -7.29
CA GLU A 152 16.99 6.32 -8.22
C GLU A 152 16.13 6.22 -9.48
N MET A 153 14.80 6.28 -9.33
CA MET A 153 13.87 6.31 -10.46
C MET A 153 14.13 7.51 -11.38
N MET A 154 14.37 8.71 -10.80
CA MET A 154 14.71 9.93 -11.57
C MET A 154 16.00 9.76 -12.36
N ALA A 155 17.05 9.18 -11.76
CA ALA A 155 18.31 8.93 -12.43
C ALA A 155 18.17 8.00 -13.64
N ARG A 156 17.28 7.02 -13.55
CA ARG A 156 16.98 6.05 -14.63
C ARG A 156 15.86 6.55 -15.58
N ARG A 157 15.17 7.64 -15.23
CA ARG A 157 14.01 8.17 -15.95
C ARG A 157 12.92 7.10 -16.17
N GLN A 158 12.67 6.32 -15.14
CA GLN A 158 11.67 5.24 -15.17
C GLN A 158 11.21 4.89 -13.77
N GLY A 159 9.90 4.76 -13.56
CA GLY A 159 9.34 4.30 -12.29
C GLY A 159 7.82 4.37 -12.23
N ARG A 160 7.26 3.62 -11.29
CA ARG A 160 5.84 3.62 -10.95
C ARG A 160 5.70 3.68 -9.43
N ILE A 161 5.00 4.69 -8.94
CA ILE A 161 4.73 4.85 -7.50
C ILE A 161 3.23 4.77 -7.28
N VAL A 162 2.80 3.84 -6.43
CA VAL A 162 1.41 3.66 -6.02
C VAL A 162 1.32 3.82 -4.51
N THR A 163 0.65 4.88 -4.05
CA THR A 163 0.37 5.08 -2.63
C THR A 163 -1.00 4.50 -2.27
N ILE A 164 -1.15 3.98 -1.05
CA ILE A 164 -2.42 3.43 -0.60
C ILE A 164 -3.07 4.40 0.39
N GLY A 165 -4.03 5.16 -0.14
CA GLY A 165 -4.86 6.11 0.58
C GLY A 165 -5.96 5.43 1.39
N SER A 166 -7.10 6.08 1.46
CA SER A 166 -8.35 5.56 2.04
C SER A 166 -9.50 6.48 1.64
N VAL A 167 -10.71 5.94 1.52
CA VAL A 167 -11.94 6.76 1.41
C VAL A 167 -12.16 7.68 2.61
N ALA A 168 -11.49 7.41 3.74
CA ALA A 168 -11.47 8.30 4.90
C ALA A 168 -10.92 9.70 4.57
N ALA A 169 -10.10 9.84 3.52
CA ALA A 169 -9.51 11.11 3.08
C ALA A 169 -10.53 12.12 2.54
N PHE A 170 -11.74 11.68 2.16
CA PHE A 170 -12.68 12.48 1.38
C PHE A 170 -13.92 12.94 2.15
N LYS A 171 -14.04 12.60 3.43
CA LYS A 171 -15.14 13.10 4.28
C LYS A 171 -14.69 13.29 5.72
N GLY A 172 -15.36 14.20 6.42
CA GLY A 172 -15.19 14.36 7.86
C GLY A 172 -15.59 13.09 8.63
N ARG A 173 -14.90 12.83 9.74
CA ARG A 173 -15.13 11.67 10.60
C ARG A 173 -15.01 12.07 12.06
N THR A 174 -15.92 11.60 12.89
CA THR A 174 -15.83 11.75 14.34
C THR A 174 -14.85 10.75 14.96
N ASN A 175 -14.62 9.61 14.34
CA ASN A 175 -13.68 8.59 14.81
C ASN A 175 -12.62 8.32 13.72
N GLY A 176 -11.35 8.29 14.10
CA GLY A 176 -10.23 8.19 13.16
C GLY A 176 -9.94 9.51 12.43
N SER A 177 -10.15 10.66 13.08
CA SER A 177 -9.98 11.98 12.46
C SER A 177 -8.55 12.24 12.01
N ILE A 178 -7.54 11.94 12.82
CA ILE A 178 -6.13 12.14 12.47
C ILE A 178 -5.68 11.16 11.36
N TYR A 179 -6.20 9.94 11.38
CA TYR A 179 -5.98 9.02 10.26
C TYR A 179 -6.56 9.57 8.95
N ALA A 180 -7.77 10.15 8.98
CA ALA A 180 -8.37 10.78 7.81
C ALA A 180 -7.53 11.96 7.30
N VAL A 181 -7.04 12.83 8.21
CA VAL A 181 -6.12 13.93 7.89
C VAL A 181 -4.84 13.42 7.26
N ALA A 182 -4.21 12.37 7.83
CA ALA A 182 -3.00 11.78 7.27
C ALA A 182 -3.23 11.23 5.86
N LYS A 183 -4.36 10.55 5.63
CA LYS A 183 -4.72 10.01 4.31
C LYS A 183 -5.08 11.11 3.30
N ALA A 184 -5.71 12.21 3.74
CA ALA A 184 -5.94 13.38 2.89
C ALA A 184 -4.61 14.05 2.48
N GLY A 185 -3.70 14.24 3.45
CA GLY A 185 -2.34 14.73 3.17
C GLY A 185 -1.58 13.83 2.18
N MET A 186 -1.69 12.51 2.34
CA MET A 186 -1.08 11.55 1.42
C MET A 186 -1.65 11.66 -0.01
N THR A 187 -2.97 11.82 -0.17
CA THR A 187 -3.56 11.98 -1.51
C THR A 187 -3.09 13.25 -2.18
N HIS A 188 -2.96 14.33 -1.43
CA HIS A 188 -2.42 15.58 -1.96
C HIS A 188 -0.94 15.49 -2.29
N TYR A 189 -0.14 14.86 -1.42
CA TYR A 189 1.28 14.59 -1.68
C TYR A 189 1.49 13.78 -2.96
N THR A 190 0.63 12.77 -3.22
CA THR A 190 0.64 12.01 -4.47
C THR A 190 0.54 12.92 -5.70
N ARG A 191 -0.35 13.92 -5.68
CA ARG A 191 -0.51 14.89 -6.78
C ARG A 191 0.73 15.76 -6.95
N CYS A 192 1.29 16.29 -5.85
CA CYS A 192 2.52 17.09 -5.89
C CYS A 192 3.69 16.29 -6.44
N LEU A 193 3.86 15.04 -5.98
CA LEU A 193 4.94 14.17 -6.44
C LEU A 193 4.76 13.78 -7.92
N ALA A 194 3.53 13.55 -8.37
CA ALA A 194 3.21 13.27 -9.76
C ALA A 194 3.58 14.44 -10.68
N ASP A 195 3.26 15.67 -10.30
CA ASP A 195 3.62 16.86 -11.05
C ASP A 195 5.14 17.02 -11.17
N GLN A 196 5.85 16.85 -10.07
CA GLN A 196 7.31 16.93 -10.05
C GLN A 196 7.98 15.84 -10.91
N LEU A 197 7.47 14.60 -10.89
CA LEU A 197 8.14 13.45 -11.49
C LEU A 197 7.74 13.17 -12.95
N ARG A 198 6.73 13.84 -13.48
CA ARG A 198 6.25 13.62 -14.85
C ARG A 198 7.32 13.86 -15.92
N SER A 199 8.25 14.79 -15.70
CA SER A 199 9.37 15.06 -16.61
C SER A 199 10.45 13.98 -16.62
N TYR A 200 10.33 12.99 -15.72
CA TYR A 200 11.24 11.85 -15.59
C TYR A 200 10.63 10.51 -16.04
N ASP A 201 9.48 10.52 -16.71
CA ASP A 201 8.73 9.32 -17.10
C ASP A 201 8.36 8.41 -15.89
N ILE A 202 8.04 9.06 -14.76
CA ILE A 202 7.60 8.39 -13.54
C ILE A 202 6.15 8.75 -13.29
N THR A 203 5.28 7.73 -13.15
CA THR A 203 3.90 7.96 -12.75
C THR A 203 3.73 7.77 -11.24
N VAL A 204 2.88 8.60 -10.64
CA VAL A 204 2.55 8.52 -9.21
C VAL A 204 1.04 8.58 -9.07
N ASN A 205 0.44 7.53 -8.54
CA ASN A 205 -1.01 7.43 -8.35
C ASN A 205 -1.36 6.92 -6.96
N CYS A 206 -2.61 7.09 -6.56
CA CYS A 206 -3.13 6.64 -5.27
C CYS A 206 -4.33 5.71 -5.47
N ILE A 207 -4.35 4.59 -4.76
CA ILE A 207 -5.53 3.75 -4.58
C ILE A 207 -6.11 4.10 -3.21
N ALA A 208 -7.40 4.42 -3.13
CA ALA A 208 -8.11 4.76 -1.92
C ALA A 208 -9.19 3.71 -1.62
N PRO A 209 -8.86 2.64 -0.88
CA PRO A 209 -9.80 1.59 -0.55
C PRO A 209 -10.91 2.08 0.37
N GLY A 210 -12.11 1.51 0.18
CA GLY A 210 -13.18 1.46 1.16
C GLY A 210 -12.98 0.36 2.20
N ASP A 211 -14.08 -0.05 2.84
CA ASP A 211 -14.07 -1.20 3.75
C ASP A 211 -13.65 -2.46 2.99
N THR A 212 -12.61 -3.12 3.48
CA THR A 212 -12.01 -4.28 2.83
C THR A 212 -11.74 -5.37 3.86
N ARG A 213 -12.06 -6.62 3.54
CA ARG A 213 -11.92 -7.80 4.40
C ARG A 213 -10.45 -8.16 4.61
N THR A 214 -9.79 -7.48 5.54
CA THR A 214 -8.47 -7.85 6.05
C THR A 214 -8.62 -8.37 7.48
N GLY A 215 -7.69 -9.22 7.94
CA GLY A 215 -7.72 -9.70 9.33
C GLY A 215 -7.75 -8.56 10.33
N ARG A 216 -7.03 -7.48 10.07
CA ARG A 216 -7.09 -6.27 10.90
C ARG A 216 -8.46 -5.59 10.88
N PHE A 217 -9.09 -5.45 9.71
CA PHE A 217 -10.43 -4.87 9.61
C PHE A 217 -11.42 -5.67 10.45
N MET A 218 -11.39 -7.00 10.32
CA MET A 218 -12.27 -7.91 11.04
C MET A 218 -12.00 -7.91 12.56
N GLY A 219 -10.72 -7.83 12.97
CA GLY A 219 -10.32 -7.93 14.37
C GLY A 219 -10.44 -6.63 15.18
N THR A 220 -10.70 -5.47 14.55
CA THR A 220 -10.64 -4.17 15.23
C THR A 220 -11.94 -3.37 15.23
N ARG A 221 -13.03 -3.93 14.70
CA ARG A 221 -14.34 -3.26 14.64
C ARG A 221 -15.49 -4.27 14.56
N ALA A 222 -16.67 -3.84 14.95
CA ALA A 222 -17.89 -4.57 14.61
C ALA A 222 -18.09 -4.55 13.09
N VAL A 223 -18.38 -5.71 12.52
CA VAL A 223 -18.57 -5.89 11.09
C VAL A 223 -20.01 -6.28 10.84
N ASP A 224 -20.66 -5.59 9.92
CA ASP A 224 -21.99 -5.94 9.43
C ASP A 224 -21.90 -7.26 8.63
N GLN A 225 -22.49 -8.31 9.17
CA GLN A 225 -22.44 -9.65 8.60
C GLN A 225 -23.22 -9.76 7.29
N GLU A 226 -24.25 -8.95 7.08
CA GLU A 226 -25.03 -8.94 5.84
C GLU A 226 -24.20 -8.42 4.66
N ARG A 227 -23.22 -7.55 4.94
CA ARG A 227 -22.27 -7.02 3.97
C ARG A 227 -21.04 -7.92 3.73
N MET A 228 -20.93 -9.04 4.46
CA MET A 228 -19.83 -10.01 4.37
C MET A 228 -20.06 -11.08 3.30
N VAL A 229 -20.70 -10.74 2.22
CA VAL A 229 -20.95 -11.64 1.08
C VAL A 229 -19.86 -11.47 -0.02
N GLU A 230 -19.55 -12.53 -0.75
CA GLU A 230 -18.53 -12.50 -1.80
C GLU A 230 -19.07 -11.98 -3.13
N THR A 231 -20.33 -12.20 -3.38
CA THR A 231 -21.05 -11.81 -4.59
C THR A 231 -22.32 -11.05 -4.24
N GLY A 232 -22.95 -10.43 -5.22
CA GLY A 232 -24.18 -9.66 -5.04
C GLY A 232 -23.99 -8.19 -5.43
N THR A 233 -24.59 -7.29 -4.68
CA THR A 233 -24.51 -5.85 -4.96
C THR A 233 -23.15 -5.26 -4.57
N LEU A 234 -22.85 -4.05 -5.05
CA LEU A 234 -21.66 -3.31 -4.65
C LEU A 234 -21.72 -2.77 -3.21
N ASP A 235 -22.89 -2.80 -2.57
CA ASP A 235 -23.04 -2.45 -1.15
C ASP A 235 -22.64 -3.63 -0.25
N ARG A 236 -21.41 -4.03 -0.37
CA ARG A 236 -20.74 -5.07 0.44
C ARG A 236 -19.32 -4.66 0.80
N ILE A 237 -18.72 -5.39 1.69
CA ILE A 237 -17.31 -5.19 2.04
C ILE A 237 -16.45 -5.86 0.97
N ALA A 238 -15.54 -5.08 0.37
CA ALA A 238 -14.67 -5.58 -0.69
C ALA A 238 -13.75 -6.71 -0.21
N THR A 239 -13.42 -7.64 -1.09
CA THR A 239 -12.34 -8.59 -0.87
C THR A 239 -10.98 -7.92 -1.08
N VAL A 240 -9.91 -8.47 -0.52
CA VAL A 240 -8.56 -7.97 -0.74
C VAL A 240 -8.14 -8.06 -2.21
N ASP A 241 -8.60 -9.10 -2.92
CA ASP A 241 -8.31 -9.33 -4.33
C ASP A 241 -8.94 -8.24 -5.23
N GLU A 242 -10.17 -7.82 -4.96
CA GLU A 242 -10.82 -6.75 -5.73
C GLU A 242 -10.04 -5.44 -5.66
N VAL A 243 -9.51 -5.10 -4.49
CA VAL A 243 -8.65 -3.91 -4.34
C VAL A 243 -7.28 -4.14 -4.97
N ALA A 244 -6.71 -5.36 -4.82
CA ALA A 244 -5.40 -5.69 -5.35
C ALA A 244 -5.34 -5.66 -6.88
N ARG A 245 -6.42 -6.02 -7.57
CA ARG A 245 -6.48 -5.94 -9.04
C ARG A 245 -6.24 -4.52 -9.57
N VAL A 246 -6.61 -3.50 -8.80
CA VAL A 246 -6.42 -2.10 -9.23
C VAL A 246 -4.94 -1.69 -9.24
N VAL A 247 -4.08 -2.33 -8.44
CA VAL A 247 -2.64 -2.02 -8.46
C VAL A 247 -2.01 -2.33 -9.81
N GLU A 248 -2.51 -3.33 -10.53
CA GLU A 248 -2.05 -3.69 -11.88
C GLU A 248 -2.18 -2.52 -12.86
N VAL A 249 -3.29 -1.77 -12.77
CA VAL A 249 -3.53 -0.62 -13.66
C VAL A 249 -2.42 0.42 -13.49
N PHE A 250 -2.07 0.77 -12.25
CA PHE A 250 -1.09 1.83 -11.99
C PHE A 250 0.36 1.36 -12.02
N ALA A 251 0.62 0.10 -11.73
CA ALA A 251 1.96 -0.49 -11.76
C ALA A 251 2.35 -0.98 -13.16
N GLY A 252 1.36 -1.33 -13.98
CA GLY A 252 1.54 -1.94 -15.30
C GLY A 252 1.40 -0.99 -16.48
N PRO A 253 1.46 -1.53 -17.69
CA PRO A 253 1.37 -0.75 -18.94
C PRO A 253 0.02 -0.07 -19.14
N LEU A 254 -1.07 -0.58 -18.54
CA LEU A 254 -2.42 0.00 -18.65
C LEU A 254 -2.48 1.43 -18.14
N GLY A 255 -1.72 1.77 -17.09
CA GLY A 255 -1.65 3.10 -16.50
C GLY A 255 -0.45 3.93 -16.97
N ALA A 256 0.21 3.59 -18.06
CA ALA A 256 1.46 4.23 -18.49
C ALA A 256 1.34 5.76 -18.69
N PHE A 257 0.17 6.26 -19.05
CA PHE A 257 -0.11 7.69 -19.23
C PHE A 257 -1.04 8.28 -18.15
N VAL A 258 -1.18 7.58 -17.01
CA VAL A 258 -2.01 8.01 -15.88
C VAL A 258 -1.10 8.40 -14.74
N SER A 259 -1.15 9.67 -14.30
CA SER A 259 -0.38 10.18 -13.17
C SER A 259 -1.18 11.22 -12.39
N GLY A 260 -0.95 11.32 -11.09
CA GLY A 260 -1.62 12.26 -10.19
C GLY A 260 -3.05 11.86 -9.81
N GLN A 261 -3.51 10.67 -10.17
CA GLN A 261 -4.88 10.25 -9.94
C GLN A 261 -5.04 9.58 -8.57
N VAL A 262 -6.22 9.77 -8.00
CA VAL A 262 -6.66 9.10 -6.77
C VAL A 262 -7.93 8.33 -7.09
N LEU A 263 -7.80 7.01 -7.16
CA LEU A 263 -8.91 6.12 -7.49
C LEU A 263 -9.51 5.51 -6.23
N ARG A 264 -10.78 5.83 -5.95
CA ARG A 264 -11.54 5.17 -4.88
C ARG A 264 -11.96 3.77 -5.33
N VAL A 265 -11.75 2.79 -4.46
CA VAL A 265 -12.12 1.39 -4.66
C VAL A 265 -13.01 1.00 -3.50
N ASP A 266 -14.28 1.39 -3.58
CA ASP A 266 -15.24 1.36 -2.46
C ASP A 266 -16.66 0.92 -2.86
N GLY A 267 -16.82 0.33 -4.04
CA GLY A 267 -18.12 -0.11 -4.55
C GLY A 267 -19.09 1.04 -4.84
N GLY A 268 -18.58 2.28 -5.00
CA GLY A 268 -19.43 3.46 -5.21
C GLY A 268 -19.99 4.05 -3.92
N GLY A 269 -19.46 3.67 -2.74
CA GLY A 269 -19.88 4.22 -1.45
C GLY A 269 -19.66 5.73 -1.32
N GLN A 270 -18.80 6.32 -2.17
CA GLN A 270 -18.56 7.77 -2.24
C GLN A 270 -18.56 8.23 -3.70
N CYS A 271 -19.71 8.66 -4.21
CA CYS A 271 -19.92 9.02 -5.62
C CYS A 271 -19.77 10.54 -5.91
N TRP A 272 -19.34 11.34 -4.94
CA TRP A 272 -19.12 12.79 -5.14
C TRP A 272 -17.67 13.11 -5.50
N ALA A 273 -17.45 14.28 -6.08
CA ALA A 273 -16.11 14.81 -6.35
C ALA A 273 -15.31 14.96 -5.04
N GLY A 274 -14.03 14.64 -5.07
CA GLY A 274 -13.12 14.72 -3.93
C GLY A 274 -11.91 15.60 -4.19
#